data_2924590d633e360bfab5e77b2f73fa2c
#
_entry.id   2924590d633e360bfab5e77b2f73fa2c
#
_cell.length_a   1.000
_cell.length_b   1.000
_cell.length_c   1.000
_cell.angle_alpha   90.00
_cell.angle_beta   90.00
_cell.angle_gamma   90.00
#
_symmetry.space_group_name_H-M   'P 1'
#
loop_
_entity.id
_entity.type
_entity.pdbx_description
1 polymer ?
#
loop_
_entity_poly.entity_id
_entity_poly.type
_entity_poly.pdbx_seq_one_letter_code
_entity_poly.pdbx_strand_id
1 'polypeptide(L)'
;MIIVETPLRLSFLGGGTDFDDFYLNHGGAVLSTTINKCVYVIVKERFDDMICVNYSSRETVDSVDKLKHELVRESMRITGMKKGVEITTLADIPSEGTGLGSSSAITVGLLQTFYAYQQQIVTASTLAEQACQIEIDTLGKPVGRQDQYISAYGNMRFITFGNGRIEIEKIEVS
;
A
#
# COMPACT_ATOMS: atom_id res chain seq x y z
N MET A 1 8.57 14.21 12.32
CA MET A 1 7.44 13.25 12.33
C MET A 1 6.64 13.43 11.07
N ILE A 2 6.33 12.35 10.37
CA ILE A 2 5.46 12.31 9.19
C ILE A 2 4.25 11.46 9.52
N ILE A 3 3.07 11.90 9.09
CA ILE A 3 1.82 11.15 9.19
C ILE A 3 1.22 11.12 7.79
N VAL A 4 0.93 9.93 7.29
CA VAL A 4 0.25 9.72 6.02
C VAL A 4 -1.06 9.01 6.28
N GLU A 5 -2.11 9.54 5.68
CA GLU A 5 -3.45 8.98 5.63
C GLU A 5 -3.66 8.37 4.26
N THR A 6 -4.01 7.09 4.22
CA THR A 6 -4.25 6.35 2.98
C THR A 6 -5.66 5.79 2.98
N PRO A 7 -6.49 6.16 2.01
CA PRO A 7 -7.89 5.74 2.01
C PRO A 7 -8.05 4.26 1.67
N LEU A 8 -9.05 3.65 2.29
CA LEU A 8 -9.58 2.35 1.92
C LEU A 8 -10.48 2.47 0.69
N ARG A 9 -10.86 1.33 0.11
CA ARG A 9 -11.61 1.31 -1.14
C ARG A 9 -12.86 0.43 -1.09
N LEU A 10 -13.82 0.79 -1.91
CA LEU A 10 -14.95 -0.04 -2.30
C LEU A 10 -14.83 -0.39 -3.78
N SER A 11 -14.83 -1.68 -4.12
CA SER A 11 -14.85 -2.15 -5.51
C SER A 11 -16.28 -2.46 -5.92
N PHE A 12 -16.77 -1.80 -6.97
CA PHE A 12 -18.14 -1.96 -7.45
C PHE A 12 -18.26 -3.12 -8.43
N LEU A 13 -17.35 -3.18 -9.41
CA LEU A 13 -17.38 -4.12 -10.53
C LEU A 13 -15.98 -4.58 -10.90
N GLY A 14 -15.88 -5.78 -11.45
CA GLY A 14 -14.65 -6.28 -12.09
C GLY A 14 -13.64 -6.92 -11.13
N GLY A 15 -13.92 -6.98 -9.84
CA GLY A 15 -13.02 -7.64 -8.88
C GLY A 15 -12.70 -9.07 -9.29
N GLY A 16 -11.42 -9.44 -9.21
CA GLY A 16 -10.89 -10.72 -9.70
C GLY A 16 -10.34 -10.68 -11.12
N THR A 17 -10.75 -9.70 -11.96
CA THR A 17 -10.15 -9.53 -13.30
C THR A 17 -8.81 -8.81 -13.27
N ASP A 18 -8.40 -8.33 -12.11
CA ASP A 18 -7.15 -7.63 -11.82
C ASP A 18 -6.00 -8.57 -11.36
N PHE A 19 -6.25 -9.88 -11.37
CA PHE A 19 -5.21 -10.89 -11.15
C PHE A 19 -4.40 -11.15 -12.42
N ASP A 20 -3.08 -11.31 -12.29
CA ASP A 20 -2.16 -11.52 -13.42
C ASP A 20 -2.59 -12.68 -14.30
N ASP A 21 -2.96 -13.81 -13.71
CA ASP A 21 -3.43 -15.00 -14.43
C ASP A 21 -4.66 -14.76 -15.30
N PHE A 22 -5.49 -13.78 -14.93
CA PHE A 22 -6.68 -13.44 -15.69
C PHE A 22 -6.39 -12.37 -16.74
N TYR A 23 -5.88 -11.18 -16.30
CA TYR A 23 -5.81 -10.05 -17.24
C TYR A 23 -4.74 -10.20 -18.31
N LEU A 24 -3.68 -10.95 -18.08
CA LEU A 24 -2.66 -11.21 -19.11
C LEU A 24 -3.20 -12.00 -20.30
N ASN A 25 -4.25 -12.81 -20.10
CA ASN A 25 -4.86 -13.62 -21.14
C ASN A 25 -6.16 -13.03 -21.71
N HIS A 26 -6.92 -12.31 -20.90
CA HIS A 26 -8.28 -11.89 -21.24
C HIS A 26 -8.49 -10.37 -21.18
N GLY A 27 -7.50 -9.63 -20.69
CA GLY A 27 -7.72 -8.28 -20.23
C GLY A 27 -8.54 -8.23 -18.95
N GLY A 28 -8.44 -7.13 -18.19
CA GLY A 28 -9.18 -6.95 -16.96
C GLY A 28 -9.61 -5.49 -16.81
N ALA A 29 -10.66 -5.25 -16.07
CA ALA A 29 -11.06 -3.90 -15.72
C ALA A 29 -11.83 -3.88 -14.40
N VAL A 30 -11.60 -2.86 -13.59
CA VAL A 30 -12.31 -2.65 -12.32
C VAL A 30 -12.84 -1.23 -12.21
N LEU A 31 -13.99 -1.09 -11.58
CA LEU A 31 -14.53 0.18 -11.14
C LEU A 31 -14.50 0.23 -9.63
N SER A 32 -13.65 1.11 -9.09
CA SER A 32 -13.43 1.25 -7.65
C SER A 32 -13.43 2.72 -7.22
N THR A 33 -13.76 2.96 -5.95
CA THR A 33 -13.67 4.28 -5.34
C THR A 33 -13.00 4.19 -3.99
N THR A 34 -12.27 5.23 -3.61
CA THR A 34 -11.85 5.38 -2.22
C THR A 34 -13.03 5.81 -1.35
N ILE A 35 -12.98 5.48 -0.07
CA ILE A 35 -13.99 5.84 0.93
C ILE A 35 -13.35 6.68 2.04
N ASN A 36 -14.17 7.27 2.90
CA ASN A 36 -13.75 8.09 4.05
C ASN A 36 -13.35 7.26 5.27
N LYS A 37 -12.76 6.10 5.03
CA LYS A 37 -12.10 5.26 6.03
C LYS A 37 -10.68 5.03 5.59
N CYS A 38 -9.74 5.18 6.51
CA CYS A 38 -8.33 5.24 6.19
C CYS A 38 -7.50 4.29 7.05
N VAL A 39 -6.32 4.03 6.58
CA VAL A 39 -5.19 3.60 7.39
C VAL A 39 -4.24 4.77 7.56
N TYR A 40 -3.58 4.82 8.69
CA TYR A 40 -2.63 5.87 9.04
C TYR A 40 -1.27 5.25 9.28
N VAL A 41 -0.25 5.80 8.68
CA VAL A 41 1.14 5.42 8.93
C VAL A 41 1.88 6.63 9.48
N ILE A 42 2.49 6.45 10.64
CA ILE A 42 3.24 7.48 11.36
C ILE A 42 4.69 7.05 11.43
N VAL A 43 5.61 7.93 11.04
CA VAL A 43 7.05 7.72 11.22
C VAL A 43 7.66 8.88 11.96
N LYS A 44 8.46 8.58 12.96
CA LYS A 44 9.29 9.56 13.67
C LYS A 44 10.70 9.02 13.89
N GLU A 45 11.64 9.93 14.06
CA GLU A 45 13.00 9.62 14.48
C GLU A 45 13.02 9.09 15.90
N ARG A 46 13.94 8.17 16.18
CA ARG A 46 14.26 7.67 17.51
C ARG A 46 15.62 8.22 17.94
N PHE A 47 15.82 8.26 19.25
CA PHE A 47 17.09 8.66 19.87
C PHE A 47 18.17 7.56 19.82
N ASP A 48 17.77 6.33 19.47
CA ASP A 48 18.63 5.16 19.34
C ASP A 48 18.62 4.64 17.90
N ASP A 49 19.51 3.72 17.60
CA ASP A 49 19.66 3.09 16.29
C ASP A 49 18.68 1.90 16.06
N MET A 50 17.61 1.81 16.83
CA MET A 50 16.65 0.72 16.71
C MET A 50 15.54 1.06 15.73
N ILE A 51 14.86 0.02 15.26
CA ILE A 51 13.59 0.11 14.52
C ILE A 51 12.49 -0.37 15.46
N CYS A 52 11.52 0.48 15.76
CA CYS A 52 10.35 0.11 16.54
C CYS A 52 9.11 0.15 15.64
N VAL A 53 8.33 -0.92 15.60
CA VAL A 53 7.08 -1.00 14.84
C VAL A 53 5.94 -1.29 15.79
N ASN A 54 4.94 -0.40 15.80
CA ASN A 54 3.71 -0.52 16.57
C ASN A 54 2.54 -0.77 15.61
N TYR A 55 1.87 -1.89 15.79
CA TYR A 55 0.66 -2.30 15.06
C TYR A 55 -0.27 -3.05 16.03
N SER A 56 -0.94 -4.12 15.69
CA SER A 56 -1.63 -5.01 16.66
C SER A 56 -0.67 -5.66 17.68
N SER A 57 0.61 -5.61 17.37
CA SER A 57 1.72 -6.01 18.25
C SER A 57 2.79 -4.92 18.25
N ARG A 58 3.81 -5.12 19.06
CA ARG A 58 4.99 -4.25 19.07
C ARG A 58 6.25 -5.07 18.91
N GLU A 59 7.11 -4.63 18.01
CA GLU A 59 8.45 -5.20 17.84
C GLU A 59 9.52 -4.11 17.82
N THR A 60 10.69 -4.43 18.36
CA THR A 60 11.86 -3.55 18.37
C THR A 60 13.08 -4.37 17.97
N VAL A 61 13.73 -3.97 16.90
CA VAL A 61 14.85 -4.70 16.28
C VAL A 61 15.98 -3.74 15.90
N ASP A 62 17.17 -4.29 15.71
CA ASP A 62 18.38 -3.54 15.34
C ASP A 62 18.63 -3.51 13.82
N SER A 63 17.88 -4.30 13.06
CA SER A 63 18.01 -4.35 11.59
C SER A 63 16.68 -4.68 10.92
N VAL A 64 16.52 -4.22 9.67
CA VAL A 64 15.31 -4.44 8.85
C VAL A 64 15.01 -5.92 8.67
N ASP A 65 16.04 -6.77 8.51
CA ASP A 65 15.88 -8.19 8.25
C ASP A 65 15.26 -8.98 9.43
N LYS A 66 15.34 -8.44 10.64
CA LYS A 66 14.74 -9.04 11.85
C LYS A 66 13.27 -8.67 12.05
N LEU A 67 12.72 -7.75 11.26
CA LEU A 67 11.32 -7.38 11.33
C LEU A 67 10.41 -8.56 10.94
N LYS A 68 9.43 -8.85 11.79
CA LYS A 68 8.39 -9.87 11.53
C LYS A 68 7.27 -9.30 10.65
N HIS A 69 6.93 -8.02 10.84
CA HIS A 69 5.92 -7.36 10.03
C HIS A 69 6.40 -7.21 8.59
N GLU A 70 5.98 -8.14 7.73
CA GLU A 70 6.49 -8.29 6.37
C GLU A 70 6.31 -7.05 5.48
N LEU A 71 5.15 -6.39 5.54
CA LEU A 71 4.91 -5.18 4.73
C LEU A 71 5.85 -4.04 5.13
N VAL A 72 6.09 -3.84 6.43
CA VAL A 72 7.05 -2.83 6.91
C VAL A 72 8.45 -3.19 6.47
N ARG A 73 8.84 -4.45 6.63
CA ARG A 73 10.17 -4.93 6.23
C ARG A 73 10.46 -4.69 4.76
N GLU A 74 9.56 -5.13 3.87
CA GLU A 74 9.77 -4.99 2.43
C GLU A 74 9.63 -3.53 1.97
N SER A 75 8.73 -2.74 2.59
CA SER A 75 8.66 -1.30 2.30
C SER A 75 9.94 -0.55 2.71
N MET A 76 10.56 -0.91 3.86
CA MET A 76 11.86 -0.36 4.25
C MET A 76 12.98 -0.75 3.28
N ARG A 77 12.97 -1.99 2.81
CA ARG A 77 13.97 -2.47 1.83
C ARG A 77 13.89 -1.73 0.51
N ILE A 78 12.71 -1.63 -0.09
CA ILE A 78 12.53 -1.01 -1.40
C ILE A 78 12.80 0.51 -1.37
N THR A 79 12.47 1.18 -0.27
CA THR A 79 12.70 2.62 -0.10
C THR A 79 14.11 2.95 0.41
N GLY A 80 14.89 1.96 0.81
CA GLY A 80 16.19 2.16 1.45
C GLY A 80 16.10 2.82 2.82
N MET A 81 14.95 2.74 3.49
CA MET A 81 14.74 3.31 4.81
C MET A 81 15.64 2.65 5.84
N LYS A 82 16.33 3.47 6.63
CA LYS A 82 17.31 2.99 7.62
C LYS A 82 16.68 2.85 9.01
N LYS A 83 17.48 2.31 9.94
CA LYS A 83 17.17 2.23 11.38
C LYS A 83 17.11 3.62 12.03
N GLY A 84 16.79 3.67 13.31
CA GLY A 84 16.63 4.92 14.06
C GLY A 84 15.23 5.51 13.91
N VAL A 85 14.22 4.68 13.68
CA VAL A 85 12.84 5.12 13.44
C VAL A 85 11.83 4.33 14.26
N GLU A 86 10.75 5.01 14.63
CA GLU A 86 9.54 4.40 15.16
C GLU A 86 8.42 4.57 14.15
N ILE A 87 7.80 3.46 13.79
CA ILE A 87 6.74 3.33 12.81
C ILE A 87 5.48 2.88 13.54
N THR A 88 4.35 3.55 13.33
CA THR A 88 3.07 3.15 13.90
C THR A 88 2.03 3.08 12.80
N THR A 89 1.29 1.99 12.74
CA THR A 89 0.14 1.83 11.84
C THR A 89 -1.16 1.79 12.64
N LEU A 90 -2.14 2.55 12.19
CA LEU A 90 -3.49 2.61 12.75
C LEU A 90 -4.51 2.47 11.61
N ALA A 91 -5.71 2.06 11.91
CA ALA A 91 -6.79 1.95 10.92
C ALA A 91 -8.14 2.31 11.54
N ASP A 92 -9.02 2.90 10.73
CA ASP A 92 -10.41 3.22 11.10
C ASP A 92 -11.32 2.00 11.18
N ILE A 93 -10.83 0.84 10.76
CA ILE A 93 -11.57 -0.42 10.69
C ILE A 93 -10.74 -1.55 11.31
N PRO A 94 -11.36 -2.65 11.71
CA PRO A 94 -10.64 -3.86 12.09
C PRO A 94 -9.67 -4.31 11.00
N SER A 95 -8.50 -4.80 11.40
CA SER A 95 -7.41 -5.17 10.48
C SER A 95 -7.71 -6.39 9.60
N GLU A 96 -8.70 -7.20 9.95
CA GLU A 96 -8.97 -8.47 9.29
C GLU A 96 -10.43 -8.58 8.82
N GLY A 97 -10.63 -9.26 7.69
CA GLY A 97 -11.94 -9.72 7.22
C GLY A 97 -12.87 -8.65 6.62
N THR A 98 -12.43 -7.43 6.42
CA THR A 98 -13.31 -6.36 5.94
C THR A 98 -13.47 -6.31 4.42
N GLY A 99 -12.55 -6.90 3.66
CA GLY A 99 -12.56 -6.86 2.19
C GLY A 99 -12.39 -5.45 1.60
N LEU A 100 -11.90 -4.47 2.37
CA LEU A 100 -11.78 -3.06 1.96
C LEU A 100 -10.37 -2.65 1.50
N GLY A 101 -9.47 -3.61 1.22
CA GLY A 101 -8.13 -3.36 0.71
C GLY A 101 -7.14 -2.81 1.74
N SER A 102 -7.35 -3.10 3.03
CA SER A 102 -6.54 -2.53 4.11
C SER A 102 -5.06 -2.89 4.04
N SER A 103 -4.70 -4.11 3.64
CA SER A 103 -3.30 -4.53 3.46
C SER A 103 -2.58 -3.64 2.45
N SER A 104 -3.16 -3.48 1.27
CA SER A 104 -2.58 -2.68 0.19
C SER A 104 -2.56 -1.18 0.53
N ALA A 105 -3.59 -0.68 1.22
CA ALA A 105 -3.58 0.69 1.72
C ALA A 105 -2.46 0.91 2.75
N ILE A 106 -2.17 -0.06 3.62
CA ILE A 106 -1.01 -0.01 4.54
C ILE A 106 0.29 0.01 3.73
N THR A 107 0.44 -0.84 2.71
CA THR A 107 1.66 -0.90 1.90
C THR A 107 1.91 0.42 1.18
N VAL A 108 0.89 0.99 0.52
CA VAL A 108 0.97 2.30 -0.13
C VAL A 108 1.29 3.41 0.89
N GLY A 109 0.63 3.39 2.05
CA GLY A 109 0.88 4.33 3.14
C GLY A 109 2.30 4.27 3.69
N LEU A 110 2.86 3.07 3.87
CA LEU A 110 4.25 2.86 4.28
C LEU A 110 5.23 3.45 3.27
N LEU A 111 5.07 3.12 1.99
CA LEU A 111 5.90 3.65 0.91
C LEU A 111 5.87 5.18 0.87
N GLN A 112 4.69 5.76 0.84
CA GLN A 112 4.49 7.22 0.83
C GLN A 112 5.14 7.87 2.06
N THR A 113 4.96 7.28 3.25
CA THR A 113 5.50 7.82 4.50
C THR A 113 7.03 7.76 4.50
N PHE A 114 7.62 6.67 4.03
CA PHE A 114 9.07 6.51 4.00
C PHE A 114 9.72 7.44 2.99
N TYR A 115 9.14 7.61 1.80
CA TYR A 115 9.62 8.59 0.83
C TYR A 115 9.48 10.03 1.36
N ALA A 116 8.35 10.38 1.95
CA ALA A 116 8.16 11.70 2.55
C ALA A 116 9.14 11.96 3.70
N TYR A 117 9.42 10.96 4.54
CA TYR A 117 10.40 11.07 5.61
C TYR A 117 11.82 11.32 5.07
N GLN A 118 12.15 10.74 3.93
CA GLN A 118 13.44 10.94 3.23
C GLN A 118 13.43 12.18 2.32
N GLN A 119 12.36 13.00 2.36
CA GLN A 119 12.19 14.20 1.52
C GLN A 119 12.20 13.90 0.01
N GLN A 120 11.74 12.72 -0.37
CA GLN A 120 11.59 12.29 -1.76
C GLN A 120 10.14 12.43 -2.21
N ILE A 121 9.94 12.94 -3.42
CA ILE A 121 8.62 13.03 -4.06
C ILE A 121 8.52 11.91 -5.09
N VAL A 122 7.48 11.09 -4.96
CA VAL A 122 7.20 9.99 -5.88
C VAL A 122 5.78 10.11 -6.44
N THR A 123 5.55 9.51 -7.61
CA THR A 123 4.24 9.53 -8.26
C THR A 123 3.32 8.46 -7.67
N ALA A 124 2.01 8.62 -7.86
CA ALA A 124 1.03 7.59 -7.51
C ALA A 124 1.29 6.26 -8.25
N SER A 125 1.74 6.33 -9.51
CA SER A 125 2.14 5.15 -10.29
C SER A 125 3.27 4.39 -9.61
N THR A 126 4.34 5.09 -9.22
CA THR A 126 5.48 4.49 -8.53
C THR A 126 5.05 3.80 -7.22
N LEU A 127 4.18 4.46 -6.44
CA LEU A 127 3.67 3.87 -5.19
C LEU A 127 2.85 2.60 -5.45
N ALA A 128 1.95 2.63 -6.43
CA ALA A 128 1.11 1.50 -6.78
C ALA A 128 1.95 0.31 -7.30
N GLU A 129 2.89 0.58 -8.21
CA GLU A 129 3.78 -0.43 -8.79
C GLU A 129 4.65 -1.10 -7.72
N GLN A 130 5.27 -0.31 -6.84
CA GLN A 130 6.08 -0.84 -5.74
C GLN A 130 5.24 -1.59 -4.70
N ALA A 131 4.02 -1.15 -4.42
CA ALA A 131 3.12 -1.88 -3.54
C ALA A 131 2.73 -3.24 -4.15
N CYS A 132 2.44 -3.30 -5.46
CA CYS A 132 2.24 -4.56 -6.18
C CYS A 132 3.50 -5.45 -6.12
N GLN A 133 4.68 -4.88 -6.37
CA GLN A 133 5.95 -5.61 -6.28
C GLN A 133 6.17 -6.23 -4.89
N ILE A 134 5.86 -5.48 -3.82
CA ILE A 134 5.97 -6.00 -2.45
C ILE A 134 4.97 -7.13 -2.21
N GLU A 135 3.69 -6.88 -2.45
CA GLU A 135 2.64 -7.82 -2.05
C GLU A 135 2.58 -9.04 -2.97
N ILE A 136 2.69 -8.86 -4.27
CA ILE A 136 2.53 -9.94 -5.26
C ILE A 136 3.87 -10.63 -5.53
N ASP A 137 4.88 -9.87 -5.98
CA ASP A 137 6.11 -10.46 -6.49
C ASP A 137 7.05 -10.92 -5.36
N THR A 138 7.16 -10.13 -4.26
CA THR A 138 8.09 -10.43 -3.17
C THR A 138 7.47 -11.35 -2.12
N LEU A 139 6.24 -11.06 -1.68
CA LEU A 139 5.57 -11.79 -0.62
C LEU A 139 4.67 -12.92 -1.12
N GLY A 140 4.40 -12.99 -2.42
CA GLY A 140 3.58 -14.04 -3.04
C GLY A 140 2.13 -14.05 -2.54
N LYS A 141 1.58 -12.88 -2.17
CA LYS A 141 0.20 -12.81 -1.69
C LYS A 141 -0.78 -13.06 -2.83
N PRO A 142 -1.85 -13.84 -2.61
CA PRO A 142 -2.87 -14.10 -3.61
C PRO A 142 -3.86 -12.92 -3.71
N VAL A 143 -3.37 -11.78 -4.19
CA VAL A 143 -4.14 -10.54 -4.35
C VAL A 143 -4.01 -10.02 -5.78
N GLY A 144 -5.03 -9.31 -6.26
CA GLY A 144 -4.96 -8.59 -7.51
C GLY A 144 -4.26 -7.23 -7.35
N ARG A 145 -4.27 -6.43 -8.42
CA ARG A 145 -3.56 -5.15 -8.48
C ARG A 145 -4.43 -3.94 -8.19
N GLN A 146 -5.76 -4.07 -8.13
CA GLN A 146 -6.66 -2.93 -8.01
C GLN A 146 -6.44 -2.13 -6.73
N ASP A 147 -6.16 -2.81 -5.61
CA ASP A 147 -6.13 -2.21 -4.28
C ASP A 147 -4.98 -1.23 -4.12
N GLN A 148 -3.81 -1.59 -4.61
CA GLN A 148 -2.61 -0.75 -4.60
C GLN A 148 -2.82 0.50 -5.45
N TYR A 149 -3.39 0.33 -6.66
CA TYR A 149 -3.64 1.44 -7.57
C TYR A 149 -4.70 2.40 -7.03
N ILE A 150 -5.85 1.90 -6.57
CA ILE A 150 -6.91 2.78 -6.06
C ILE A 150 -6.49 3.52 -4.79
N SER A 151 -5.72 2.89 -3.89
CA SER A 151 -5.20 3.53 -2.67
C SER A 151 -4.18 4.62 -2.99
N ALA A 152 -3.35 4.44 -4.04
CA ALA A 152 -2.36 5.42 -4.44
C ALA A 152 -2.95 6.61 -5.22
N TYR A 153 -3.94 6.37 -6.09
CA TYR A 153 -4.52 7.41 -6.94
C TYR A 153 -5.72 8.13 -6.31
N GLY A 154 -6.45 7.46 -5.43
CA GLY A 154 -7.63 8.03 -4.77
C GLY A 154 -8.82 8.29 -5.70
N ASN A 155 -9.94 8.74 -5.13
CA ASN A 155 -11.19 9.05 -5.82
C ASN A 155 -11.82 7.83 -6.52
N MET A 156 -12.75 8.07 -7.45
CA MET A 156 -13.36 7.03 -8.26
C MET A 156 -12.53 6.81 -9.52
N ARG A 157 -12.18 5.55 -9.79
CA ARG A 157 -11.33 5.16 -10.91
C ARG A 157 -11.92 4.01 -11.69
N PHE A 158 -11.79 4.09 -13.00
CA PHE A 158 -11.88 2.96 -13.88
C PHE A 158 -10.46 2.54 -14.23
N ILE A 159 -10.07 1.32 -13.85
CA ILE A 159 -8.71 0.82 -14.04
C ILE A 159 -8.79 -0.34 -15.01
N THR A 160 -8.07 -0.24 -16.11
CA THR A 160 -7.97 -1.29 -17.14
C THR A 160 -6.60 -1.96 -17.02
N PHE A 161 -6.63 -3.28 -16.97
CA PHE A 161 -5.44 -4.12 -16.91
C PHE A 161 -5.26 -4.82 -18.26
N GLY A 162 -4.11 -4.61 -18.87
CA GLY A 162 -3.77 -5.20 -20.16
C GLY A 162 -2.34 -5.72 -20.20
N ASN A 163 -1.99 -6.38 -21.29
CA ASN A 163 -0.66 -6.93 -21.49
C ASN A 163 0.38 -5.81 -21.61
N GLY A 164 1.12 -5.57 -20.55
CA GLY A 164 2.18 -4.56 -20.46
C GLY A 164 1.73 -3.14 -20.13
N ARG A 165 0.44 -2.88 -19.86
CA ARG A 165 -0.04 -1.55 -19.50
C ARG A 165 -1.24 -1.61 -18.56
N ILE A 166 -1.20 -0.74 -17.54
CA ILE A 166 -2.34 -0.46 -16.64
C ILE A 166 -2.75 0.99 -16.90
N GLU A 167 -4.01 1.20 -17.28
CA GLU A 167 -4.57 2.52 -17.54
C GLU A 167 -5.53 2.90 -16.41
N ILE A 168 -5.41 4.14 -15.93
CA ILE A 168 -6.18 4.63 -14.79
C ILE A 168 -6.94 5.88 -15.21
N GLU A 169 -8.23 5.76 -15.36
CA GLU A 169 -9.12 6.85 -15.69
C GLU A 169 -9.82 7.37 -14.43
N LYS A 170 -9.83 8.70 -14.25
CA LYS A 170 -10.61 9.33 -13.19
C LYS A 170 -12.06 9.47 -13.64
N ILE A 171 -12.98 8.94 -12.84
CA ILE A 171 -14.41 9.12 -13.07
C ILE A 171 -14.88 10.31 -12.25
N GLU A 172 -15.43 11.31 -12.90
CA GLU A 172 -16.06 12.46 -12.25
C GLU A 172 -17.55 12.17 -12.07
N VAL A 173 -18.00 12.22 -10.83
CA VAL A 173 -19.42 12.07 -10.47
C VAL A 173 -19.94 13.48 -10.20
N SER A 174 -20.94 13.89 -10.98
CA SER A 174 -21.63 15.19 -10.84
C SER A 174 -22.63 15.17 -9.67
#